data_79ddbd1fc2d6e4add7f9c54dbd55c1d7
#
_entry.id   79ddbd1fc2d6e4add7f9c54dbd55c1d7
#
_cell.length_a   1.000
_cell.length_b   1.000
_cell.length_c   1.000
_cell.angle_alpha   90.00
_cell.angle_beta   90.00
_cell.angle_gamma   90.00
#
_symmetry.space_group_name_H-M   'P 1'
#
loop_
_entity.id
_entity.type
_entity.pdbx_description
1 polymer ?
#
loop_
_entity_poly.entity_id
_entity_poly.type
_entity_poly.pdbx_seq_one_letter_code
_entity_poly.pdbx_strand_id
1 'polypeptide(L)'
;VRSKRAIHAPYPTICVGNFQAGGTGKTPAALWVAQQLSVLGYSPIILIRGYKGTVSKSTIVDSKDAYAYGDETVLHAQYFPTIVGKNRQESARLAQNLPGDKKVLVMDDGLQHYELLKDFSIVCQKRLRFELDHMLPIGRLRQIPHTNIDAILSQMNEAGYEHVESWKGIPEYTFERETILISGSKKQGLVICGVANPDDCL
;
A
#
# COMPACT_ATOMS: atom_id res chain seq x y z
N VAL A 1 -1.07 -17.35 22.65
CA VAL A 1 -0.31 -16.72 21.56
C VAL A 1 0.56 -15.66 22.21
N ARG A 2 1.90 -15.83 22.24
CA ARG A 2 2.82 -14.78 22.71
C ARG A 2 2.69 -13.60 21.74
N SER A 3 2.09 -12.52 22.17
CA SER A 3 2.13 -11.23 21.47
C SER A 3 3.60 -10.82 21.35
N LYS A 4 4.15 -10.83 20.15
CA LYS A 4 5.46 -10.26 19.91
C LYS A 4 5.36 -8.78 20.21
N ARG A 5 6.29 -8.26 21.00
CA ARG A 5 6.35 -6.84 21.35
C ARG A 5 6.59 -6.02 20.10
N ALA A 6 5.76 -5.02 19.86
CA ALA A 6 5.94 -4.08 18.77
C ALA A 6 7.26 -3.30 18.98
N ILE A 7 7.99 -3.10 17.89
CA ILE A 7 9.27 -2.35 17.91
C ILE A 7 9.21 -1.20 16.91
N HIS A 8 9.98 -0.16 17.18
CA HIS A 8 10.29 0.86 16.18
C HIS A 8 11.28 0.30 15.14
N ALA A 9 11.10 0.71 13.91
CA ALA A 9 12.10 0.50 12.87
C ALA A 9 13.33 1.42 13.13
N PRO A 10 14.47 1.13 12.49
CA PRO A 10 15.65 2.01 12.56
C PRO A 10 15.45 3.33 11.79
N TYR A 11 14.39 3.47 11.02
CA TYR A 11 14.06 4.64 10.23
C TYR A 11 12.59 5.00 10.37
N PRO A 12 12.19 6.28 10.16
CA PRO A 12 10.79 6.67 10.11
C PRO A 12 9.99 5.78 9.17
N THR A 13 8.80 5.39 9.59
CA THR A 13 7.98 4.40 8.89
C THR A 13 6.61 4.97 8.59
N ILE A 14 6.31 5.16 7.30
CA ILE A 14 5.01 5.53 6.77
C ILE A 14 4.29 4.25 6.32
N CYS A 15 3.08 4.06 6.77
CA CYS A 15 2.25 2.92 6.39
C CYS A 15 1.14 3.36 5.46
N VAL A 16 1.02 2.70 4.33
CA VAL A 16 -0.13 2.80 3.43
C VAL A 16 -0.91 1.50 3.52
N GLY A 17 -2.19 1.58 3.85
CA GLY A 17 -2.99 0.38 4.05
C GLY A 17 -4.48 0.63 3.82
N ASN A 18 -5.30 -0.36 4.16
CA ASN A 18 -6.75 -0.23 4.11
C ASN A 18 -7.43 -1.10 5.17
N PHE A 19 -8.69 -0.79 5.45
CA PHE A 19 -9.54 -1.63 6.29
C PHE A 19 -10.34 -2.66 5.50
N GLN A 20 -10.54 -2.42 4.21
CA GLN A 20 -11.33 -3.27 3.32
C GLN A 20 -10.45 -4.21 2.49
N ALA A 21 -10.95 -5.40 2.19
CA ALA A 21 -10.38 -6.25 1.15
C ALA A 21 -10.71 -5.69 -0.23
N GLY A 22 -9.78 -5.83 -1.19
CA GLY A 22 -9.94 -5.42 -2.57
C GLY A 22 -9.03 -4.26 -3.00
N GLY A 23 -9.22 -3.81 -4.22
CA GLY A 23 -8.42 -2.75 -4.86
C GLY A 23 -8.83 -1.36 -4.40
N THR A 24 -8.23 -0.86 -3.33
CA THR A 24 -8.46 0.48 -2.79
C THR A 24 -7.41 1.50 -3.20
N GLY A 25 -6.52 1.15 -4.13
CA GLY A 25 -5.46 2.05 -4.58
C GLY A 25 -4.22 2.12 -3.68
N LYS A 26 -3.99 1.15 -2.77
CA LYS A 26 -2.82 1.14 -1.86
C LYS A 26 -1.49 1.21 -2.60
N THR A 27 -1.28 0.32 -3.58
CA THR A 27 -0.01 0.21 -4.31
C THR A 27 0.35 1.49 -5.06
N PRO A 28 -0.56 2.11 -5.85
CA PRO A 28 -0.32 3.43 -6.41
C PRO A 28 -0.08 4.52 -5.36
N ALA A 29 -0.81 4.50 -4.25
CA ALA A 29 -0.62 5.46 -3.18
C ALA A 29 0.74 5.31 -2.49
N ALA A 30 1.21 4.07 -2.25
CA ALA A 30 2.54 3.82 -1.68
C ALA A 30 3.65 4.30 -2.63
N LEU A 31 3.51 4.07 -3.94
CA LEU A 31 4.44 4.60 -4.94
C LEU A 31 4.43 6.13 -4.98
N TRP A 32 3.26 6.75 -4.95
CA TRP A 32 3.13 8.19 -4.92
C TRP A 32 3.79 8.80 -3.66
N VAL A 33 3.53 8.23 -2.48
CA VAL A 33 4.17 8.65 -1.22
C VAL A 33 5.70 8.55 -1.33
N ALA A 34 6.22 7.42 -1.83
CA ALA A 34 7.65 7.24 -2.04
C ALA A 34 8.21 8.28 -3.03
N GLN A 35 7.49 8.57 -4.11
CA GLN A 35 7.89 9.59 -5.08
C GLN A 35 7.95 10.98 -4.44
N GLN A 36 6.94 11.38 -3.65
CA GLN A 36 6.96 12.68 -2.96
C GLN A 36 8.12 12.78 -1.95
N LEU A 37 8.37 11.72 -1.20
CA LEU A 37 9.52 11.67 -0.29
C LEU A 37 10.85 11.83 -1.04
N SER A 38 10.99 11.20 -2.20
CA SER A 38 12.19 11.33 -3.05
C SER A 38 12.38 12.77 -3.53
N VAL A 39 11.30 13.43 -3.98
CA VAL A 39 11.33 14.85 -4.39
C VAL A 39 11.76 15.75 -3.21
N LEU A 40 11.38 15.42 -2.00
CA LEU A 40 11.77 16.13 -0.77
C LEU A 40 13.20 15.80 -0.29
N GLY A 41 13.94 14.97 -1.03
CA GLY A 41 15.33 14.63 -0.74
C GLY A 41 15.52 13.52 0.31
N TYR A 42 14.48 12.72 0.55
CA TYR A 42 14.57 11.48 1.33
C TYR A 42 14.93 10.30 0.44
N SER A 43 15.37 9.21 1.06
CA SER A 43 15.66 7.93 0.40
C SER A 43 14.59 6.89 0.79
N PRO A 44 13.45 6.84 0.08
CA PRO A 44 12.38 5.92 0.42
C PRO A 44 12.76 4.47 0.09
N ILE A 45 12.37 3.54 0.96
CA ILE A 45 12.53 2.10 0.82
C ILE A 45 11.17 1.46 1.02
N ILE A 46 10.71 0.71 0.02
CA ILE A 46 9.40 0.05 0.09
C ILE A 46 9.51 -1.27 0.85
N LEU A 47 8.62 -1.48 1.82
CA LEU A 47 8.44 -2.74 2.50
C LEU A 47 7.12 -3.39 2.07
N ILE A 48 7.19 -4.56 1.43
CA ILE A 48 6.02 -5.28 0.93
C ILE A 48 6.00 -6.74 1.38
N ARG A 49 4.81 -7.36 1.44
CA ARG A 49 4.64 -8.74 1.91
C ARG A 49 5.08 -9.79 0.89
N GLY A 50 4.97 -9.49 -0.41
CA GLY A 50 5.20 -10.45 -1.48
C GLY A 50 4.03 -11.44 -1.60
N TYR A 51 2.81 -10.91 -1.81
CA TYR A 51 1.64 -11.76 -2.04
C TYR A 51 1.85 -12.62 -3.28
N LYS A 52 1.52 -13.92 -3.19
CA LYS A 52 1.76 -14.96 -4.21
C LYS A 52 3.24 -15.24 -4.53
N GLY A 53 4.20 -14.52 -3.96
CA GLY A 53 5.62 -14.86 -4.08
C GLY A 53 6.01 -16.09 -3.26
N THR A 54 7.10 -16.75 -3.66
CA THR A 54 7.61 -17.95 -3.02
C THR A 54 8.69 -17.70 -1.97
N VAL A 55 9.21 -16.47 -1.91
CA VAL A 55 10.25 -16.07 -0.96
C VAL A 55 9.77 -16.23 0.49
N SER A 56 10.55 -16.98 1.29
CA SER A 56 10.21 -17.29 2.67
C SER A 56 10.85 -16.35 3.70
N LYS A 57 12.03 -15.80 3.39
CA LYS A 57 12.78 -14.86 4.25
C LYS A 57 12.70 -13.45 3.67
N SER A 58 12.88 -12.45 4.53
CA SER A 58 12.97 -11.07 4.07
C SER A 58 14.19 -10.90 3.16
N THR A 59 13.98 -10.31 1.98
CA THR A 59 14.99 -10.22 0.91
C THR A 59 14.91 -8.86 0.23
N ILE A 60 16.05 -8.28 -0.10
CA ILE A 60 16.13 -7.12 -0.99
C ILE A 60 15.84 -7.62 -2.40
N VAL A 61 14.94 -6.95 -3.11
CA VAL A 61 14.54 -7.35 -4.45
C VAL A 61 15.62 -6.89 -5.45
N ASP A 62 16.20 -7.83 -6.16
CA ASP A 62 17.33 -7.62 -7.08
C ASP A 62 17.01 -8.02 -8.53
N SER A 63 15.83 -8.59 -8.77
CA SER A 63 15.43 -9.07 -10.09
C SER A 63 13.94 -8.82 -10.37
N LYS A 64 13.54 -9.05 -11.64
CA LYS A 64 12.14 -8.94 -12.08
C LYS A 64 11.38 -10.26 -12.01
N ASP A 65 11.81 -11.19 -11.16
CA ASP A 65 11.16 -12.48 -11.01
C ASP A 65 9.86 -12.38 -10.18
N ALA A 66 8.75 -12.22 -10.89
CA ALA A 66 7.42 -12.14 -10.27
C ALA A 66 6.99 -13.45 -9.59
N TYR A 67 7.50 -14.60 -10.02
CA TYR A 67 7.23 -15.87 -9.37
C TYR A 67 7.89 -15.95 -7.98
N ALA A 68 9.10 -15.44 -7.85
CA ALA A 68 9.80 -15.39 -6.58
C ALA A 68 9.20 -14.32 -5.64
N TYR A 69 8.96 -13.11 -6.13
CA TYR A 69 8.68 -11.94 -5.28
C TYR A 69 7.22 -11.50 -5.25
N GLY A 70 6.41 -11.91 -6.24
CA GLY A 70 5.04 -11.42 -6.48
C GLY A 70 5.01 -10.17 -7.35
N ASP A 71 3.93 -10.02 -8.13
CA ASP A 71 3.77 -8.96 -9.14
C ASP A 71 3.89 -7.54 -8.56
N GLU A 72 3.19 -7.27 -7.46
CA GLU A 72 3.23 -5.95 -6.78
C GLU A 72 4.64 -5.60 -6.30
N THR A 73 5.40 -6.60 -5.83
CA THR A 73 6.78 -6.41 -5.39
C THR A 73 7.68 -5.99 -6.54
N VAL A 74 7.56 -6.67 -7.67
CA VAL A 74 8.34 -6.36 -8.87
C VAL A 74 7.97 -4.97 -9.40
N LEU A 75 6.69 -4.60 -9.36
CA LEU A 75 6.25 -3.26 -9.74
C LEU A 75 6.94 -2.19 -8.88
N HIS A 76 6.93 -2.34 -7.57
CA HIS A 76 7.60 -1.39 -6.66
C HIS A 76 9.11 -1.30 -6.93
N ALA A 77 9.75 -2.45 -7.15
CA ALA A 77 11.20 -2.54 -7.38
C ALA A 77 11.67 -1.88 -8.70
N GLN A 78 10.74 -1.60 -9.62
CA GLN A 78 11.07 -0.83 -10.84
C GLN A 78 11.34 0.65 -10.54
N TYR A 79 10.82 1.17 -9.42
CA TYR A 79 10.86 2.59 -9.09
C TYR A 79 11.72 2.89 -7.85
N PHE A 80 11.69 2.00 -6.86
CA PHE A 80 12.33 2.24 -5.56
C PHE A 80 12.99 0.99 -5.01
N PRO A 81 14.07 1.12 -4.22
CA PRO A 81 14.59 0.02 -3.43
C PRO A 81 13.47 -0.64 -2.64
N THR A 82 13.29 -1.94 -2.84
CA THR A 82 12.17 -2.70 -2.30
C THR A 82 12.65 -3.91 -1.53
N ILE A 83 12.08 -4.15 -0.36
CA ILE A 83 12.33 -5.32 0.47
C ILE A 83 11.03 -6.10 0.62
N VAL A 84 11.06 -7.34 0.18
CA VAL A 84 9.94 -8.27 0.31
C VAL A 84 10.13 -9.17 1.53
N GLY A 85 9.07 -9.38 2.29
CA GLY A 85 9.12 -10.32 3.42
C GLY A 85 7.86 -10.33 4.27
N LYS A 86 7.55 -11.50 4.83
CA LYS A 86 6.41 -11.66 5.76
C LYS A 86 6.72 -11.07 7.15
N ASN A 87 7.98 -11.09 7.55
CA ASN A 87 8.45 -10.51 8.81
C ASN A 87 8.91 -9.06 8.58
N ARG A 88 8.05 -8.09 8.90
CA ARG A 88 8.33 -6.67 8.70
C ARG A 88 9.46 -6.13 9.56
N GLN A 89 9.68 -6.68 10.75
CA GLN A 89 10.81 -6.31 11.61
C GLN A 89 12.16 -6.70 10.97
N GLU A 90 12.22 -7.89 10.37
CA GLU A 90 13.40 -8.34 9.62
C GLU A 90 13.60 -7.49 8.37
N SER A 91 12.52 -7.21 7.61
CA SER A 91 12.57 -6.34 6.43
C SER A 91 13.09 -4.93 6.79
N ALA A 92 12.61 -4.34 7.88
CA ALA A 92 13.06 -3.03 8.33
C ALA A 92 14.55 -3.01 8.72
N ARG A 93 15.07 -4.10 9.32
CA ARG A 93 16.51 -4.23 9.61
C ARG A 93 17.34 -4.32 8.33
N LEU A 94 16.88 -5.08 7.33
CA LEU A 94 17.57 -5.19 6.04
C LEU A 94 17.72 -3.84 5.32
N ALA A 95 16.85 -2.88 5.58
CA ALA A 95 16.95 -1.54 5.01
C ALA A 95 18.26 -0.81 5.39
N GLN A 96 18.96 -1.25 6.44
CA GLN A 96 20.27 -0.73 6.81
C GLN A 96 21.32 -1.00 5.72
N ASN A 97 21.19 -2.11 4.99
CA ASN A 97 22.12 -2.55 3.96
C ASN A 97 21.92 -1.83 2.61
N LEU A 98 20.86 -1.06 2.46
CA LEU A 98 20.61 -0.28 1.26
C LEU A 98 21.30 1.08 1.34
N PRO A 99 21.78 1.64 0.22
CA PRO A 99 22.35 2.98 0.20
C PRO A 99 21.28 4.06 0.44
N GLY A 100 21.73 5.26 0.73
CA GLY A 100 20.91 6.48 0.85
C GLY A 100 20.99 7.13 2.22
N ASP A 101 20.96 8.47 2.17
CA ASP A 101 20.83 9.32 3.34
C ASP A 101 19.35 9.59 3.62
N LYS A 102 19.00 9.97 4.86
CA LYS A 102 17.61 10.30 5.25
C LYS A 102 16.59 9.21 4.82
N LYS A 103 16.92 7.94 5.10
CA LYS A 103 16.05 6.82 4.74
C LYS A 103 14.68 6.91 5.42
N VAL A 104 13.62 6.59 4.67
CA VAL A 104 12.24 6.46 5.15
C VAL A 104 11.66 5.15 4.64
N LEU A 105 11.03 4.39 5.51
CA LEU A 105 10.35 3.16 5.14
C LEU A 105 8.91 3.45 4.72
N VAL A 106 8.48 2.94 3.58
CA VAL A 106 7.10 3.00 3.11
C VAL A 106 6.55 1.58 3.08
N MET A 107 5.62 1.28 3.98
CA MET A 107 4.99 -0.04 4.05
C MET A 107 3.76 -0.08 3.15
N ASP A 108 3.79 -0.89 2.10
CA ASP A 108 2.59 -1.23 1.33
C ASP A 108 1.82 -2.37 2.00
N ASP A 109 0.51 -2.17 2.18
CA ASP A 109 -0.41 -3.07 2.90
C ASP A 109 0.07 -3.41 4.31
N GLY A 110 0.53 -2.38 5.04
CA GLY A 110 1.16 -2.54 6.36
C GLY A 110 0.22 -2.37 7.56
N LEU A 111 -1.05 -1.98 7.37
CA LEU A 111 -1.92 -1.56 8.47
C LEU A 111 -2.16 -2.67 9.50
N GLN A 112 -2.32 -3.92 9.05
CA GLN A 112 -2.53 -5.11 9.89
C GLN A 112 -1.25 -5.67 10.52
N HIS A 113 -0.08 -5.08 10.26
CA HIS A 113 1.18 -5.48 10.86
C HIS A 113 1.46 -4.71 12.16
N TYR A 114 1.01 -5.24 13.28
CA TYR A 114 1.14 -4.59 14.59
C TYR A 114 2.52 -4.74 15.23
N GLU A 115 3.36 -5.62 14.70
CA GLU A 115 4.69 -5.90 15.25
C GLU A 115 5.74 -4.81 14.92
N LEU A 116 5.49 -3.98 13.90
CA LEU A 116 6.32 -2.83 13.55
C LEU A 116 5.49 -1.56 13.76
N LEU A 117 5.98 -0.67 14.62
CA LEU A 117 5.35 0.62 14.87
C LEU A 117 5.45 1.51 13.64
N LYS A 118 4.43 2.30 13.41
CA LYS A 118 4.32 3.24 12.30
C LYS A 118 4.33 4.65 12.87
N ASP A 119 5.12 5.53 12.26
CA ASP A 119 5.18 6.93 12.64
C ASP A 119 4.08 7.73 11.96
N PHE A 120 3.60 7.25 10.80
CA PHE A 120 2.49 7.84 10.06
C PHE A 120 1.70 6.77 9.32
N SER A 121 0.37 6.80 9.39
CA SER A 121 -0.52 5.81 8.80
C SER A 121 -1.54 6.46 7.86
N ILE A 122 -1.53 6.05 6.60
CA ILE A 122 -2.44 6.49 5.56
C ILE A 122 -3.39 5.35 5.21
N VAL A 123 -4.68 5.61 5.26
CA VAL A 123 -5.72 4.64 4.89
C VAL A 123 -6.27 4.98 3.52
N CYS A 124 -6.09 4.06 2.58
CA CYS A 124 -6.74 4.13 1.28
C CYS A 124 -8.14 3.48 1.37
N GLN A 125 -9.16 4.20 0.96
CA GLN A 125 -10.52 3.68 0.94
C GLN A 125 -11.20 3.94 -0.39
N LYS A 126 -11.99 2.96 -0.83
CA LYS A 126 -13.12 3.17 -1.71
C LYS A 126 -14.32 3.36 -0.78
N ARG A 127 -15.18 4.32 -1.06
CA ARG A 127 -16.41 4.62 -0.35
C ARG A 127 -16.86 3.54 0.67
N LEU A 128 -16.65 3.82 1.95
CA LEU A 128 -17.10 2.97 3.04
C LEU A 128 -18.51 3.42 3.46
N ARG A 129 -19.49 2.55 3.32
CA ARG A 129 -20.72 2.63 4.12
C ARG A 129 -20.46 1.78 5.37
N PHE A 130 -19.88 2.37 6.42
CA PHE A 130 -19.54 1.64 7.65
C PHE A 130 -20.73 0.88 8.26
N GLU A 131 -21.92 1.40 8.08
CA GLU A 131 -23.16 0.81 8.60
C GLU A 131 -23.51 -0.54 7.93
N LEU A 132 -22.95 -0.83 6.76
CA LEU A 132 -23.25 -2.02 5.96
C LEU A 132 -22.05 -2.95 5.78
N ASP A 133 -20.85 -2.53 6.21
CA ASP A 133 -19.63 -3.32 6.02
C ASP A 133 -19.39 -4.25 7.21
N HIS A 134 -19.52 -5.54 6.96
CA HIS A 134 -19.22 -6.60 7.93
C HIS A 134 -17.78 -7.08 7.78
N MET A 135 -17.28 -7.71 8.84
CA MET A 135 -15.99 -8.40 8.81
C MET A 135 -15.99 -9.58 7.85
N LEU A 136 -14.83 -9.86 7.24
CA LEU A 136 -14.65 -11.08 6.48
C LEU A 136 -15.01 -12.30 7.33
N PRO A 137 -15.65 -13.35 6.76
CA PRO A 137 -15.96 -13.55 5.33
C PRO A 137 -17.32 -12.98 4.89
N ILE A 138 -18.14 -12.45 5.78
CA ILE A 138 -19.50 -11.99 5.48
C ILE A 138 -19.48 -10.65 4.72
N GLY A 139 -18.57 -9.77 5.05
CA GLY A 139 -18.39 -8.47 4.43
C GLY A 139 -16.97 -8.27 3.89
N ARG A 140 -16.56 -7.01 3.72
CA ARG A 140 -15.27 -6.64 3.12
C ARG A 140 -14.23 -6.19 4.14
N LEU A 141 -14.58 -6.00 5.41
CA LEU A 141 -13.64 -5.50 6.41
C LEU A 141 -12.63 -6.57 6.81
N ARG A 142 -11.36 -6.23 6.72
CA ARG A 142 -10.22 -7.04 7.20
C ARG A 142 -9.98 -6.84 8.69
N GLN A 143 -10.38 -5.71 9.22
CA GLN A 143 -10.33 -5.35 10.62
C GLN A 143 -11.37 -4.28 10.93
N ILE A 144 -11.72 -4.12 12.20
CA ILE A 144 -12.59 -3.04 12.67
C ILE A 144 -11.84 -1.71 12.43
N PRO A 145 -12.46 -0.75 11.73
CA PRO A 145 -11.89 0.57 11.55
C PRO A 145 -11.63 1.25 12.90
N HIS A 146 -10.52 1.95 13.00
CA HIS A 146 -10.12 2.69 14.21
C HIS A 146 -9.50 4.04 13.82
N THR A 147 -9.54 4.98 14.75
CA THR A 147 -9.09 6.36 14.53
C THR A 147 -7.59 6.57 14.74
N ASN A 148 -6.82 5.50 15.04
CA ASN A 148 -5.37 5.59 15.17
C ASN A 148 -4.71 5.54 13.78
N ILE A 149 -5.06 6.50 12.95
CA ILE A 149 -4.57 6.77 11.59
C ILE A 149 -4.39 8.28 11.43
N ASP A 150 -3.49 8.70 10.55
CA ASP A 150 -3.09 10.10 10.43
C ASP A 150 -3.69 10.78 9.19
N ALA A 151 -4.02 10.02 8.16
CA ALA A 151 -4.64 10.53 6.94
C ALA A 151 -5.48 9.48 6.22
N ILE A 152 -6.44 9.94 5.45
CA ILE A 152 -7.30 9.14 4.59
C ILE A 152 -7.08 9.57 3.13
N LEU A 153 -6.93 8.60 2.24
CA LEU A 153 -6.96 8.79 0.79
C LEU A 153 -8.20 8.10 0.23
N SER A 154 -9.13 8.90 -0.27
CA SER A 154 -10.39 8.43 -0.86
C SER A 154 -10.36 8.54 -2.37
N GLN A 155 -10.70 7.45 -3.07
CA GLN A 155 -10.84 7.48 -4.51
C GLN A 155 -12.14 8.20 -4.90
N MET A 156 -12.06 9.22 -5.75
CA MET A 156 -13.23 9.87 -6.33
C MET A 156 -13.92 8.93 -7.33
N ASN A 157 -15.25 8.96 -7.35
CA ASN A 157 -16.07 8.27 -8.34
C ASN A 157 -16.60 9.29 -9.36
N GLU A 158 -16.92 8.82 -10.57
CA GLU A 158 -17.58 9.63 -11.61
C GLU A 158 -18.93 10.23 -11.18
N ALA A 159 -19.60 9.64 -10.17
CA ALA A 159 -20.90 10.08 -9.65
C ALA A 159 -20.85 11.23 -8.63
N GLY A 160 -19.67 11.82 -8.40
CA GLY A 160 -19.50 12.89 -7.43
C GLY A 160 -19.37 12.39 -5.98
N TYR A 161 -18.88 13.30 -5.16
CA TYR A 161 -18.54 13.07 -3.76
C TYR A 161 -19.80 12.96 -2.91
N GLU A 162 -20.15 11.79 -2.41
CA GLU A 162 -20.96 11.72 -1.20
C GLU A 162 -20.01 11.62 -0.01
N HIS A 163 -19.99 12.66 0.79
CA HIS A 163 -19.29 12.73 2.05
C HIS A 163 -19.70 11.51 2.91
N VAL A 164 -18.83 10.54 3.06
CA VAL A 164 -18.95 9.60 4.16
C VAL A 164 -18.69 10.44 5.42
N GLU A 165 -19.54 10.33 6.45
CA GLU A 165 -19.33 11.03 7.72
C GLU A 165 -17.87 10.85 8.10
N SER A 166 -17.14 11.97 7.99
CA SER A 166 -15.71 11.99 8.12
C SER A 166 -15.31 11.38 9.46
N TRP A 167 -14.24 10.65 9.47
CA TRP A 167 -13.48 10.31 10.66
C TRP A 167 -13.12 11.62 11.35
N LYS A 168 -13.96 12.08 12.29
CA LYS A 168 -13.88 13.40 12.93
C LYS A 168 -12.45 13.70 13.35
N GLY A 169 -11.83 14.70 12.70
CA GLY A 169 -10.50 15.18 13.01
C GLY A 169 -9.34 14.53 12.25
N ILE A 170 -9.60 13.57 11.35
CA ILE A 170 -8.55 12.98 10.50
C ILE A 170 -8.60 13.67 9.13
N PRO A 171 -7.47 14.20 8.62
CA PRO A 171 -7.40 14.79 7.28
C PRO A 171 -7.77 13.78 6.20
N GLU A 172 -8.69 14.15 5.32
CA GLU A 172 -9.08 13.36 4.16
C GLU A 172 -8.65 14.07 2.87
N TYR A 173 -8.02 13.31 1.99
CA TYR A 173 -7.59 13.75 0.68
C TYR A 173 -8.23 12.87 -0.38
N THR A 174 -8.56 13.47 -1.52
CA THR A 174 -9.15 12.74 -2.64
C THR A 174 -8.16 12.60 -3.77
N PHE A 175 -8.27 11.50 -4.50
CA PHE A 175 -7.51 11.30 -5.73
C PHE A 175 -8.41 10.76 -6.83
N GLU A 176 -8.07 11.10 -8.05
CA GLU A 176 -8.70 10.56 -9.26
C GLU A 176 -7.74 9.57 -9.93
N ARG A 177 -8.30 8.57 -10.57
CA ARG A 177 -7.54 7.68 -11.44
C ARG A 177 -7.68 8.18 -12.87
N GLU A 178 -6.57 8.46 -13.50
CA GLU A 178 -6.50 8.75 -14.93
C GLU A 178 -5.92 7.54 -15.66
N THR A 179 -6.58 7.11 -16.73
CA THR A 179 -6.07 6.08 -17.63
C THR A 179 -5.52 6.73 -18.87
N ILE A 180 -4.20 6.65 -19.07
CA ILE A 180 -3.52 7.25 -20.22
C ILE A 180 -3.16 6.14 -21.21
N LEU A 181 -3.61 6.26 -22.46
CA LEU A 181 -3.18 5.40 -23.54
C LEU A 181 -1.78 5.83 -24.00
N ILE A 182 -0.78 5.00 -23.70
CA ILE A 182 0.64 5.29 -24.06
C ILE A 182 0.90 5.00 -25.54
N SER A 183 0.28 3.95 -26.10
CA SER A 183 0.41 3.60 -27.53
C SER A 183 -0.79 2.76 -28.00
N GLY A 184 -1.05 2.79 -29.31
CA GLY A 184 -2.12 2.01 -29.94
C GLY A 184 -3.30 2.86 -30.46
N SER A 185 -4.26 2.22 -31.14
CA SER A 185 -5.48 2.86 -31.63
C SER A 185 -6.69 2.50 -30.76
N LYS A 186 -7.62 3.45 -30.58
CA LYS A 186 -8.83 3.30 -29.74
C LYS A 186 -9.86 2.29 -30.25
N LYS A 187 -9.59 1.49 -31.30
CA LYS A 187 -10.66 0.76 -31.99
C LYS A 187 -11.03 -0.59 -31.41
N GLN A 188 -10.11 -1.36 -30.90
CA GLN A 188 -10.35 -2.62 -30.15
C GLN A 188 -9.03 -3.06 -29.51
N GLY A 189 -9.04 -3.52 -28.28
CA GLY A 189 -7.86 -4.00 -27.59
C GLY A 189 -8.19 -5.03 -26.53
N LEU A 190 -7.23 -5.88 -26.21
CA LEU A 190 -7.28 -6.76 -25.07
C LEU A 190 -6.68 -5.99 -23.88
N VAL A 191 -7.47 -5.78 -22.82
CA VAL A 191 -6.97 -5.22 -21.58
C VAL A 191 -6.48 -6.37 -20.69
N ILE A 192 -5.19 -6.37 -20.38
CA ILE A 192 -4.60 -7.29 -19.41
C ILE A 192 -4.25 -6.45 -18.18
N CYS A 193 -4.93 -6.66 -17.09
CA CYS A 193 -4.72 -5.92 -15.86
C CYS A 193 -4.58 -6.84 -14.66
N GLY A 194 -3.66 -6.49 -13.75
CA GLY A 194 -3.44 -7.16 -12.48
C GLY A 194 -4.21 -6.53 -11.32
N VAL A 195 -5.42 -6.02 -11.56
CA VAL A 195 -6.24 -5.38 -10.52
C VAL A 195 -7.19 -6.36 -9.87
N ALA A 196 -7.56 -6.07 -8.62
CA ALA A 196 -8.44 -6.94 -7.84
C ALA A 196 -9.89 -6.98 -8.38
N ASN A 197 -10.32 -5.94 -9.10
CA ASN A 197 -11.62 -5.87 -9.76
C ASN A 197 -11.43 -5.51 -11.24
N PRO A 198 -11.81 -6.39 -12.20
CA PRO A 198 -11.68 -6.13 -13.64
C PRO A 198 -12.42 -4.87 -14.11
N ASP A 199 -13.56 -4.53 -13.49
CA ASP A 199 -14.36 -3.36 -13.83
C ASP A 199 -13.61 -2.04 -13.57
N ASP A 200 -12.54 -2.08 -12.77
CA ASP A 200 -11.67 -0.93 -12.53
C ASP A 200 -10.74 -0.62 -13.73
N CYS A 201 -10.75 -1.46 -14.78
CA CYS A 201 -9.92 -1.30 -15.99
C CYS A 201 -10.71 -0.82 -17.21
N LEU A 202 -12.02 -0.78 -17.14
CA LEU A 202 -12.94 -0.31 -18.19
C LEU A 202 -13.37 1.13 -17.86
#